data_0477b3a4c10e53f8df85fe3c70f39cf6
#
_entry.id   0477b3a4c10e53f8df85fe3c70f39cf6
#
_cell.length_a   1.000
_cell.length_b   1.000
_cell.length_c   1.000
_cell.angle_alpha   90.00
_cell.angle_beta   90.00
_cell.angle_gamma   90.00
#
_symmetry.space_group_name_H-M   'P 1'
#
loop_
_entity.id
_entity.type
_entity.pdbx_description
1 polymer ?
#
loop_
_entity_poly.entity_id
_entity_poly.type
_entity_poly.pdbx_seq_one_letter_code
_entity_poly.pdbx_strand_id
1 'polypeptide(L)'
;MHSRSAFFVYLLYYNQLCMNKNLPVIITLFICLVIGSSCNDNKDDGSRGFMNTATIIGDTTNGFYCYLDGGGLVISYDKNLADAERGYFSFYYNEEDWETSTNGEKFINNAHVVTWSKYEVIHPISQEEANDTNVAENCQFPSLLGIGYGYRGYFDLHAGFSTFNSITGEKIQGKISLVYDPQEQTQDSLKLQLYYNPNTPDDWSKTQTDYETVSCDISSLVNLQQWKDSVTIVVKSGDKEKHHTKISKNDFLKPGKH
;
A
#
# COMPACT_ATOMS: atom_id res chain seq x y z
N MET A 1 5.88 -15.37 23.28
CA MET A 1 6.65 -14.89 22.10
C MET A 1 7.36 -13.54 22.32
N HIS A 2 7.55 -13.09 23.57
CA HIS A 2 8.11 -11.77 23.93
C HIS A 2 9.59 -11.78 24.37
N SER A 3 10.25 -12.94 24.31
CA SER A 3 11.62 -13.10 24.88
C SER A 3 12.76 -12.78 23.90
N ARG A 4 12.51 -12.72 22.58
CA ARG A 4 13.58 -12.57 21.59
C ARG A 4 14.04 -11.12 21.38
N SER A 5 13.16 -10.14 21.54
CA SER A 5 13.51 -8.72 21.36
C SER A 5 14.40 -8.16 22.46
N ALA A 6 14.21 -8.63 23.70
CA ALA A 6 15.03 -8.17 24.83
C ALA A 6 16.48 -8.66 24.75
N PHE A 7 16.68 -9.85 24.19
CA PHE A 7 18.03 -10.43 24.02
C PHE A 7 18.86 -9.66 22.99
N PHE A 8 18.23 -9.16 21.93
CA PHE A 8 18.90 -8.39 20.88
C PHE A 8 19.37 -7.01 21.38
N VAL A 9 18.59 -6.35 22.20
CA VAL A 9 18.94 -5.05 22.81
C VAL A 9 20.07 -5.23 23.82
N TYR A 10 20.09 -6.33 24.57
CA TYR A 10 21.17 -6.63 25.52
C TYR A 10 22.52 -6.90 24.83
N LEU A 11 22.49 -7.56 23.67
CA LEU A 11 23.72 -7.84 22.88
C LEU A 11 24.31 -6.55 22.28
N LEU A 12 23.47 -5.61 21.86
CA LEU A 12 23.92 -4.30 21.34
C LEU A 12 24.52 -3.43 22.45
N TYR A 13 23.97 -3.51 23.67
CA TYR A 13 24.48 -2.75 24.81
C TYR A 13 25.82 -3.30 25.32
N TYR A 14 26.02 -4.62 25.25
CA TYR A 14 27.28 -5.27 25.68
C TYR A 14 28.45 -4.94 24.75
N ASN A 15 28.18 -4.71 23.47
CA ASN A 15 29.20 -4.35 22.47
C ASN A 15 29.78 -2.94 22.68
N GLN A 16 29.09 -2.06 23.38
CA GLN A 16 29.59 -0.71 23.68
C GLN A 16 30.54 -0.68 24.89
N LEU A 17 30.56 -1.74 25.68
CA LEU A 17 31.33 -1.80 26.94
C LEU A 17 32.64 -2.60 26.87
N CYS A 18 32.87 -3.41 25.82
CA CYS A 18 34.05 -4.22 25.68
C CYS A 18 34.87 -3.91 24.42
N MET A 19 35.79 -2.94 24.52
CA MET A 19 36.73 -2.57 23.46
C MET A 19 37.84 -3.61 23.32
N ASN A 20 37.51 -4.86 22.94
CA ASN A 20 38.52 -5.84 22.50
C ASN A 20 38.39 -5.97 20.97
N LYS A 21 39.47 -5.61 20.22
CA LYS A 21 39.45 -5.49 18.75
C LYS A 21 39.04 -6.77 18.01
N ASN A 22 39.09 -7.94 18.64
CA ASN A 22 38.71 -9.20 18.05
C ASN A 22 37.28 -9.68 18.40
N LEU A 23 36.61 -9.01 19.31
CA LEU A 23 35.27 -9.39 19.73
C LEU A 23 34.20 -9.18 18.66
N PRO A 24 34.20 -8.08 17.87
CA PRO A 24 33.22 -7.89 16.79
C PRO A 24 33.33 -8.98 15.70
N VAL A 25 34.55 -9.48 15.40
CA VAL A 25 34.74 -10.54 14.40
C VAL A 25 34.14 -11.85 14.90
N ILE A 26 34.34 -12.19 16.17
CA ILE A 26 33.81 -13.42 16.78
C ILE A 26 32.27 -13.35 16.86
N ILE A 27 31.71 -12.20 17.21
CA ILE A 27 30.26 -12.03 17.28
C ILE A 27 29.63 -12.07 15.88
N THR A 28 30.27 -11.46 14.87
CA THR A 28 29.79 -11.52 13.48
C THR A 28 29.86 -12.97 12.96
N LEU A 29 30.93 -13.71 13.28
CA LEU A 29 31.05 -15.12 12.90
C LEU A 29 29.99 -16.00 13.59
N PHE A 30 29.67 -15.70 14.86
CA PHE A 30 28.65 -16.44 15.62
C PHE A 30 27.24 -16.15 15.10
N ILE A 31 26.95 -14.88 14.72
CA ILE A 31 25.68 -14.49 14.09
C ILE A 31 25.53 -15.17 12.71
N CYS A 32 26.60 -15.22 11.90
CA CYS A 32 26.58 -15.93 10.63
C CYS A 32 26.37 -17.45 10.80
N LEU A 33 26.93 -18.04 11.84
CA LEU A 33 26.73 -19.46 12.17
C LEU A 33 25.30 -19.75 12.66
N VAL A 34 24.71 -18.86 13.45
CA VAL A 34 23.34 -19.03 13.94
C VAL A 34 22.31 -18.80 12.81
N ILE A 35 22.58 -17.89 11.89
CA ILE A 35 21.73 -17.69 10.71
C ILE A 35 21.89 -18.86 9.72
N GLY A 36 23.10 -19.38 9.57
CA GLY A 36 23.39 -20.54 8.69
C GLY A 36 22.82 -21.86 9.22
N SER A 37 22.66 -22.01 10.55
CA SER A 37 22.06 -23.22 11.14
C SER A 37 20.55 -23.15 11.32
N SER A 38 19.93 -22.04 10.94
CA SER A 38 18.46 -21.87 10.92
C SER A 38 17.80 -22.45 9.65
N CYS A 39 18.58 -23.03 8.72
CA CYS A 39 18.04 -23.97 7.76
C CYS A 39 17.82 -25.30 8.48
N ASN A 40 16.80 -25.34 9.30
CA ASN A 40 16.39 -26.57 9.96
C ASN A 40 15.61 -27.41 8.93
N ASP A 41 15.82 -28.71 8.94
CA ASP A 41 15.09 -29.77 8.24
C ASP A 41 13.57 -29.79 8.57
N ASN A 42 12.90 -28.67 8.39
CA ASN A 42 11.48 -28.73 8.15
C ASN A 42 11.32 -29.33 6.75
N LYS A 43 10.73 -30.49 6.69
CA LYS A 43 10.23 -31.06 5.45
C LYS A 43 9.61 -29.92 4.68
N ASP A 44 10.15 -29.65 3.50
CA ASP A 44 9.53 -28.69 2.57
C ASP A 44 8.12 -29.23 2.33
N ASP A 45 7.14 -28.61 2.98
CA ASP A 45 5.72 -28.99 2.86
C ASP A 45 5.15 -28.54 1.49
N GLY A 46 6.01 -28.03 0.61
CA GLY A 46 5.63 -27.49 -0.69
C GLY A 46 5.01 -26.10 -0.63
N SER A 47 4.81 -25.57 0.58
CA SER A 47 4.22 -24.24 0.77
C SER A 47 5.17 -23.15 0.31
N ARG A 48 4.66 -22.22 -0.48
CA ARG A 48 5.34 -21.02 -0.98
C ARG A 48 4.60 -19.79 -0.51
N GLY A 49 5.32 -18.69 -0.33
CA GLY A 49 4.72 -17.43 0.06
C GLY A 49 5.39 -16.23 -0.60
N PHE A 50 4.60 -15.20 -0.86
CA PHE A 50 5.08 -13.90 -1.32
C PHE A 50 4.16 -12.80 -0.83
N MET A 51 4.62 -11.54 -0.94
CA MET A 51 3.85 -10.36 -0.57
C MET A 51 3.71 -9.46 -1.79
N ASN A 52 2.51 -8.90 -1.98
CA ASN A 52 2.27 -7.97 -3.08
C ASN A 52 1.08 -7.04 -2.75
N THR A 53 1.05 -5.89 -3.42
CA THR A 53 -0.16 -5.07 -3.49
C THR A 53 -1.10 -5.70 -4.52
N ALA A 54 -2.38 -5.76 -4.18
CA ALA A 54 -3.40 -6.31 -5.04
C ALA A 54 -4.69 -5.51 -5.00
N THR A 55 -5.39 -5.52 -6.13
CA THR A 55 -6.79 -5.09 -6.25
C THR A 55 -7.67 -6.33 -6.11
N ILE A 56 -8.68 -6.24 -5.25
CA ILE A 56 -9.54 -7.36 -4.86
C ILE A 56 -10.92 -7.18 -5.50
N ILE A 57 -11.40 -8.21 -6.16
CA ILE A 57 -12.75 -8.26 -6.75
C ILE A 57 -13.37 -9.62 -6.40
N GLY A 58 -14.63 -9.63 -6.01
CA GLY A 58 -15.35 -10.85 -5.69
C GLY A 58 -15.98 -10.85 -4.30
N ASP A 59 -16.35 -12.03 -3.86
CA ASP A 59 -17.03 -12.23 -2.59
C ASP A 59 -16.71 -13.60 -1.97
N THR A 60 -17.22 -13.83 -0.78
CA THR A 60 -16.97 -15.07 -0.02
C THR A 60 -17.62 -16.32 -0.65
N THR A 61 -18.53 -16.16 -1.60
CA THR A 61 -19.25 -17.28 -2.24
C THR A 61 -18.53 -17.75 -3.49
N ASN A 62 -18.08 -16.78 -4.31
CA ASN A 62 -17.46 -17.04 -5.61
C ASN A 62 -15.93 -16.98 -5.56
N GLY A 63 -15.37 -16.60 -4.42
CA GLY A 63 -13.95 -16.35 -4.24
C GLY A 63 -13.55 -14.92 -4.58
N PHE A 64 -12.39 -14.54 -4.09
CA PHE A 64 -11.76 -13.24 -4.32
C PHE A 64 -10.68 -13.37 -5.38
N TYR A 65 -10.79 -12.59 -6.42
CA TYR A 65 -9.81 -12.44 -7.48
C TYR A 65 -8.84 -11.33 -7.10
N CYS A 66 -7.64 -11.69 -6.69
CA CYS A 66 -6.60 -10.78 -6.26
C CYS A 66 -5.67 -10.48 -7.44
N TYR A 67 -5.83 -9.33 -8.05
CA TYR A 67 -5.02 -8.90 -9.18
C TYR A 67 -3.78 -8.19 -8.67
N LEU A 68 -2.62 -8.82 -8.84
CA LEU A 68 -1.35 -8.34 -8.32
C LEU A 68 -0.83 -7.14 -9.12
N ASP A 69 -0.26 -6.17 -8.43
CA ASP A 69 0.48 -5.09 -9.08
C ASP A 69 1.71 -5.66 -9.80
N GLY A 70 1.94 -5.19 -11.04
CA GLY A 70 2.98 -5.77 -11.89
C GLY A 70 2.53 -6.99 -12.69
N GLY A 71 1.35 -7.53 -12.43
CA GLY A 71 0.73 -8.63 -13.18
C GLY A 71 0.65 -9.93 -12.40
N GLY A 72 -0.32 -10.73 -12.75
CA GLY A 72 -0.65 -12.01 -12.13
C GLY A 72 -2.01 -11.99 -11.45
N LEU A 73 -2.57 -13.16 -11.25
CA LEU A 73 -3.84 -13.39 -10.59
C LEU A 73 -3.68 -14.45 -9.52
N VAL A 74 -4.26 -14.17 -8.37
CA VAL A 74 -4.43 -15.11 -7.26
C VAL A 74 -5.91 -15.21 -6.95
N ILE A 75 -6.44 -16.41 -6.80
CA ILE A 75 -7.80 -16.64 -6.33
C ILE A 75 -7.72 -17.14 -4.90
N SER A 76 -8.50 -16.54 -4.01
CA SER A 76 -8.58 -16.91 -2.60
C SER A 76 -10.03 -16.94 -2.12
N TYR A 77 -10.31 -17.81 -1.16
CA TYR A 77 -11.60 -17.89 -0.49
C TYR A 77 -11.52 -17.37 0.96
N ASP A 78 -10.43 -16.73 1.31
CA ASP A 78 -10.21 -16.23 2.66
C ASP A 78 -11.10 -15.02 2.98
N LYS A 79 -11.84 -15.13 4.07
CA LYS A 79 -12.73 -14.06 4.56
C LYS A 79 -11.97 -12.80 4.97
N ASN A 80 -10.67 -12.88 5.17
CA ASN A 80 -9.81 -11.73 5.45
C ASN A 80 -9.84 -10.68 4.34
N LEU A 81 -10.23 -11.08 3.13
CA LEU A 81 -10.36 -10.21 1.96
C LEU A 81 -11.72 -9.51 1.88
N ALA A 82 -12.71 -9.93 2.68
CA ALA A 82 -13.98 -9.23 2.74
C ALA A 82 -13.75 -7.75 3.10
N ASP A 83 -14.48 -6.86 2.44
CA ASP A 83 -14.40 -5.41 2.59
C ASP A 83 -13.02 -4.80 2.20
N ALA A 84 -12.15 -5.56 1.52
CA ALA A 84 -10.93 -5.03 0.94
C ALA A 84 -11.12 -4.82 -0.55
N GLU A 85 -10.96 -3.59 -1.02
CA GLU A 85 -10.88 -3.27 -2.45
C GLU A 85 -9.44 -3.30 -2.93
N ARG A 86 -8.53 -2.85 -2.08
CA ARG A 86 -7.09 -2.80 -2.37
C ARG A 86 -6.26 -2.90 -1.08
N GLY A 87 -5.04 -3.38 -1.19
CA GLY A 87 -4.15 -3.48 -0.04
C GLY A 87 -2.87 -4.24 -0.33
N TYR A 88 -2.05 -4.36 0.70
CA TYR A 88 -0.82 -5.16 0.69
C TYR A 88 -1.08 -6.47 1.45
N PHE A 89 -0.85 -7.60 0.80
CA PHE A 89 -1.22 -8.92 1.28
C PHE A 89 -0.05 -9.88 1.23
N SER A 90 -0.06 -10.82 2.16
CA SER A 90 0.80 -11.99 2.15
C SER A 90 0.00 -13.18 1.62
N PHE A 91 0.46 -13.78 0.54
CA PHE A 91 -0.16 -14.92 -0.12
C PHE A 91 0.65 -16.17 0.15
N TYR A 92 -0.03 -17.26 0.51
CA TYR A 92 0.55 -18.58 0.73
C TYR A 92 -0.18 -19.60 -0.13
N TYR A 93 0.56 -20.45 -0.81
CA TYR A 93 0.02 -21.43 -1.75
C TYR A 93 0.94 -22.66 -1.83
N ASN A 94 0.43 -23.77 -2.33
CA ASN A 94 1.23 -24.94 -2.66
C ASN A 94 1.55 -24.97 -4.16
N GLU A 95 2.56 -25.73 -4.56
CA GLU A 95 2.92 -25.84 -5.99
C GLU A 95 1.78 -26.40 -6.85
N GLU A 96 0.92 -27.23 -6.28
CA GLU A 96 -0.27 -27.79 -6.92
C GLU A 96 -1.40 -26.80 -7.14
N ASP A 97 -1.38 -25.63 -6.46
CA ASP A 97 -2.38 -24.57 -6.60
C ASP A 97 -2.19 -23.75 -7.90
N TRP A 98 -1.13 -24.00 -8.65
CA TRP A 98 -0.93 -23.39 -9.96
C TRP A 98 -1.87 -23.98 -10.99
N GLU A 99 -2.67 -23.13 -11.62
CA GLU A 99 -3.56 -23.47 -12.71
C GLU A 99 -3.23 -22.66 -13.96
N THR A 100 -3.76 -23.13 -15.09
CA THR A 100 -3.64 -22.43 -16.38
C THR A 100 -5.04 -22.20 -16.93
N SER A 101 -5.35 -20.94 -17.21
CA SER A 101 -6.61 -20.53 -17.80
C SER A 101 -6.73 -20.98 -19.26
N THR A 102 -7.90 -20.88 -19.83
CA THR A 102 -8.18 -21.26 -21.23
C THR A 102 -7.36 -20.46 -22.26
N ASN A 103 -6.91 -19.26 -21.90
CA ASN A 103 -6.04 -18.41 -22.73
C ASN A 103 -4.53 -18.65 -22.49
N GLY A 104 -4.17 -19.63 -21.65
CA GLY A 104 -2.79 -20.00 -21.37
C GLY A 104 -2.10 -19.17 -20.26
N GLU A 105 -2.81 -18.28 -19.58
CA GLU A 105 -2.26 -17.51 -18.46
C GLU A 105 -2.23 -18.37 -17.20
N LYS A 106 -1.09 -18.34 -16.48
CA LYS A 106 -0.95 -19.02 -15.19
C LYS A 106 -1.47 -18.14 -14.07
N PHE A 107 -2.16 -18.76 -13.13
CA PHE A 107 -2.65 -18.13 -11.90
C PHE A 107 -2.55 -19.10 -10.73
N ILE A 108 -2.61 -18.57 -9.51
CA ILE A 108 -2.65 -19.37 -8.28
C ILE A 108 -4.11 -19.47 -7.86
N ASN A 109 -4.59 -20.69 -7.69
CA ASN A 109 -5.94 -20.96 -7.20
C ASN A 109 -5.86 -21.37 -5.71
N ASN A 110 -6.91 -21.02 -4.94
CA ASN A 110 -7.05 -21.41 -3.55
C ASN A 110 -5.89 -20.97 -2.63
N ALA A 111 -5.29 -19.81 -2.89
CA ALA A 111 -4.25 -19.29 -2.00
C ALA A 111 -4.82 -18.86 -0.64
N HIS A 112 -4.05 -19.10 0.40
CA HIS A 112 -4.26 -18.53 1.72
C HIS A 112 -3.76 -17.08 1.77
N VAL A 113 -4.56 -16.18 2.36
CA VAL A 113 -4.23 -14.77 2.42
C VAL A 113 -4.24 -14.27 3.86
N VAL A 114 -3.12 -13.73 4.29
CA VAL A 114 -3.03 -12.94 5.52
C VAL A 114 -3.01 -11.46 5.12
N THR A 115 -4.02 -10.72 5.55
CA THR A 115 -4.08 -9.28 5.33
C THR A 115 -2.99 -8.60 6.11
N TRP A 116 -2.07 -7.94 5.41
CA TRP A 116 -1.05 -7.12 6.04
C TRP A 116 -1.54 -5.70 6.27
N SER A 117 -2.09 -5.08 5.22
CA SER A 117 -2.70 -3.75 5.31
C SER A 117 -3.76 -3.59 4.22
N LYS A 118 -4.99 -3.27 4.61
CA LYS A 118 -6.02 -2.80 3.69
C LYS A 118 -5.82 -1.30 3.48
N TYR A 119 -5.86 -0.86 2.23
CA TYR A 119 -5.75 0.56 1.91
C TYR A 119 -7.14 1.20 1.88
N GLU A 120 -7.24 2.42 2.39
CA GLU A 120 -8.37 3.27 2.08
C GLU A 120 -8.32 3.61 0.59
N VAL A 121 -9.44 3.46 -0.10
CA VAL A 121 -9.56 3.84 -1.52
C VAL A 121 -10.26 5.18 -1.60
N ILE A 122 -9.58 6.15 -2.22
CA ILE A 122 -10.10 7.50 -2.44
C ILE A 122 -10.35 7.73 -3.93
N HIS A 123 -11.46 8.43 -4.22
CA HIS A 123 -11.83 8.84 -5.57
C HIS A 123 -11.59 10.34 -5.72
N PRO A 124 -10.83 10.78 -6.74
CA PRO A 124 -10.64 12.19 -6.97
C PRO A 124 -11.96 12.88 -7.33
N ILE A 125 -12.14 14.08 -6.80
CA ILE A 125 -13.28 14.95 -7.07
C ILE A 125 -12.85 16.15 -7.91
N SER A 126 -13.78 16.75 -8.66
CA SER A 126 -13.49 17.94 -9.45
C SER A 126 -13.27 19.16 -8.56
N GLN A 127 -12.59 20.18 -9.11
CA GLN A 127 -12.43 21.47 -8.42
C GLN A 127 -13.77 22.13 -8.10
N GLU A 128 -14.78 21.96 -8.97
CA GLU A 128 -16.13 22.46 -8.75
C GLU A 128 -16.77 21.80 -7.53
N GLU A 129 -16.75 20.47 -7.48
CA GLU A 129 -17.26 19.69 -6.32
C GLU A 129 -16.48 19.99 -5.03
N ALA A 130 -15.16 20.18 -5.13
CA ALA A 130 -14.35 20.56 -3.99
C ALA A 130 -14.70 21.93 -3.43
N ASN A 131 -15.06 22.89 -4.29
CA ASN A 131 -15.51 24.21 -3.88
C ASN A 131 -16.90 24.15 -3.22
N ASP A 132 -17.83 23.38 -3.82
CA ASP A 132 -19.19 23.21 -3.28
C ASP A 132 -19.19 22.54 -1.91
N THR A 133 -18.23 21.65 -1.66
CA THR A 133 -18.07 20.93 -0.39
C THR A 133 -17.06 21.57 0.55
N ASN A 134 -16.50 22.73 0.21
CA ASN A 134 -15.50 23.47 1.00
C ASN A 134 -14.30 22.63 1.43
N VAL A 135 -13.81 21.76 0.54
CA VAL A 135 -12.69 20.84 0.85
C VAL A 135 -11.44 21.56 1.33
N ALA A 136 -11.15 22.74 0.78
CA ALA A 136 -9.97 23.51 1.17
C ALA A 136 -10.13 24.23 2.52
N GLU A 137 -11.34 24.33 3.04
CA GLU A 137 -11.61 24.97 4.33
C GLU A 137 -11.13 24.07 5.47
N ASN A 138 -10.32 24.61 6.37
CA ASN A 138 -9.72 23.89 7.50
C ASN A 138 -8.85 22.69 7.12
N CYS A 139 -8.40 22.60 5.87
CA CYS A 139 -7.50 21.55 5.43
C CYS A 139 -6.03 21.87 5.76
N GLN A 140 -5.31 20.79 6.00
CA GLN A 140 -3.85 20.77 6.08
C GLN A 140 -3.29 20.11 4.80
N PHE A 141 -2.02 20.39 4.54
CA PHE A 141 -1.30 19.68 3.50
C PHE A 141 -0.46 18.58 4.14
N PRO A 142 -0.76 17.31 3.88
CA PRO A 142 0.02 16.21 4.42
C PRO A 142 1.44 16.20 3.85
N SER A 143 2.38 15.65 4.61
CA SER A 143 3.73 15.42 4.09
C SER A 143 3.70 14.25 3.12
N LEU A 144 3.88 14.53 1.83
CA LEU A 144 3.87 13.52 0.78
C LEU A 144 5.23 12.84 0.68
N LEU A 145 5.30 11.57 1.08
CA LEU A 145 6.54 10.78 1.08
C LEU A 145 6.84 10.17 -0.29
N GLY A 146 5.81 9.81 -1.05
CA GLY A 146 5.97 9.22 -2.35
C GLY A 146 4.68 8.81 -3.02
N ILE A 147 4.81 8.43 -4.30
CA ILE A 147 3.74 7.85 -5.10
C ILE A 147 4.23 6.50 -5.59
N GLY A 148 3.43 5.46 -5.32
CA GLY A 148 3.65 4.12 -5.85
C GLY A 148 3.41 4.03 -7.35
N TYR A 149 3.82 2.90 -7.94
CA TYR A 149 3.54 2.61 -9.34
C TYR A 149 2.04 2.42 -9.56
N GLY A 150 1.52 2.97 -10.64
CA GLY A 150 0.11 2.85 -10.98
C GLY A 150 -0.22 1.53 -11.66
N TYR A 151 -1.34 0.90 -11.28
CA TYR A 151 -1.81 -0.35 -11.85
C TYR A 151 -3.34 -0.42 -11.83
N ARG A 152 -3.96 -0.87 -12.93
CA ARG A 152 -5.41 -1.12 -13.05
C ARG A 152 -6.32 0.05 -12.67
N GLY A 153 -5.89 1.27 -12.92
CA GLY A 153 -6.66 2.47 -12.57
C GLY A 153 -6.36 3.02 -11.19
N TYR A 154 -5.50 2.36 -10.43
CA TYR A 154 -5.07 2.82 -9.12
C TYR A 154 -3.63 3.31 -9.13
N PHE A 155 -3.31 4.22 -8.23
CA PHE A 155 -1.96 4.47 -7.76
C PHE A 155 -2.00 4.68 -6.24
N ASP A 156 -0.90 4.41 -5.57
CA ASP A 156 -0.84 4.47 -4.12
C ASP A 156 -0.06 5.71 -3.68
N LEU A 157 -0.60 6.43 -2.69
CA LEU A 157 0.04 7.56 -2.02
C LEU A 157 0.57 7.14 -0.67
N HIS A 158 1.84 7.47 -0.40
CA HIS A 158 2.45 7.34 0.92
C HIS A 158 2.60 8.73 1.51
N ALA A 159 1.86 9.02 2.58
CA ALA A 159 1.86 10.34 3.18
C ALA A 159 1.75 10.30 4.71
N GLY A 160 2.25 11.37 5.34
CA GLY A 160 2.13 11.60 6.76
C GLY A 160 0.98 12.57 7.04
N PHE A 161 0.03 12.14 7.87
CA PHE A 161 -1.17 12.88 8.26
C PHE A 161 -1.12 13.25 9.73
N SER A 162 -1.46 14.50 10.06
CA SER A 162 -1.64 14.90 11.46
C SER A 162 -2.94 14.36 12.00
N THR A 163 -2.90 13.51 13.00
CA THR A 163 -4.06 12.90 13.63
C THR A 163 -4.23 13.39 15.06
N PHE A 164 -5.46 13.41 15.54
CA PHE A 164 -5.82 13.84 16.88
C PHE A 164 -6.47 12.69 17.64
N ASN A 165 -6.26 12.68 18.94
CA ASN A 165 -7.01 11.78 19.82
C ASN A 165 -8.02 12.61 20.61
N SER A 166 -9.22 12.05 20.80
CA SER A 166 -10.22 12.61 21.73
C SER A 166 -9.68 12.60 23.16
N ILE A 167 -10.36 13.27 24.07
CA ILE A 167 -10.03 13.23 25.51
C ILE A 167 -10.07 11.80 26.03
N THR A 168 -10.93 10.95 25.50
CA THR A 168 -11.03 9.53 25.84
C THR A 168 -9.91 8.66 25.26
N GLY A 169 -9.02 9.24 24.44
CA GLY A 169 -7.88 8.57 23.83
C GLY A 169 -8.19 7.87 22.49
N GLU A 170 -9.40 8.01 21.97
CA GLU A 170 -9.76 7.46 20.65
C GLU A 170 -9.13 8.29 19.53
N LYS A 171 -8.52 7.62 18.55
CA LYS A 171 -8.01 8.27 17.34
C LYS A 171 -9.17 8.83 16.51
N ILE A 172 -9.08 10.10 16.16
CA ILE A 172 -10.06 10.75 15.28
C ILE A 172 -9.60 10.60 13.85
N GLN A 173 -10.47 10.00 13.04
CA GLN A 173 -10.21 9.81 11.62
C GLN A 173 -10.39 11.13 10.87
N GLY A 174 -9.34 11.56 10.20
CA GLY A 174 -9.40 12.68 9.28
C GLY A 174 -9.96 12.25 7.92
N LYS A 175 -10.27 13.23 7.08
CA LYS A 175 -10.76 13.02 5.71
C LYS A 175 -9.68 13.42 4.70
N ILE A 176 -9.32 12.47 3.86
CA ILE A 176 -8.41 12.69 2.72
C ILE A 176 -9.25 13.02 1.49
N SER A 177 -8.84 14.04 0.74
CA SER A 177 -9.47 14.41 -0.52
C SER A 177 -8.41 14.66 -1.59
N LEU A 178 -8.64 14.14 -2.77
CA LEU A 178 -7.80 14.33 -3.94
C LEU A 178 -8.62 15.09 -4.98
N VAL A 179 -8.13 16.27 -5.37
CA VAL A 179 -8.87 17.21 -6.22
C VAL A 179 -8.18 17.37 -7.56
N TYR A 180 -8.94 17.40 -8.65
CA TYR A 180 -8.43 17.70 -9.98
C TYR A 180 -9.19 18.88 -10.60
N ASP A 181 -8.44 19.73 -11.33
CA ASP A 181 -9.03 20.73 -12.18
C ASP A 181 -9.08 20.20 -13.63
N PRO A 182 -10.27 20.03 -14.23
CA PRO A 182 -10.38 19.57 -15.61
C PRO A 182 -9.63 20.42 -16.63
N GLN A 183 -9.45 21.73 -16.36
CA GLN A 183 -8.78 22.66 -17.25
C GLN A 183 -7.24 22.53 -17.23
N GLU A 184 -6.70 21.98 -16.12
CA GLU A 184 -5.25 21.76 -15.99
C GLU A 184 -4.77 20.42 -16.54
N GLN A 185 -5.68 19.53 -16.95
CA GLN A 185 -5.32 18.20 -17.42
C GLN A 185 -4.83 18.23 -18.87
N THR A 186 -3.92 17.34 -19.19
CA THR A 186 -3.40 17.17 -20.55
C THR A 186 -3.45 15.70 -20.97
N GLN A 187 -3.23 15.40 -22.25
CA GLN A 187 -3.20 14.03 -22.77
C GLN A 187 -2.09 13.16 -22.14
N ASP A 188 -1.09 13.76 -21.54
CA ASP A 188 0.11 13.09 -21.02
C ASP A 188 0.24 13.27 -19.50
N SER A 189 -0.63 14.07 -18.86
CA SER A 189 -0.49 14.39 -17.44
C SER A 189 -1.84 14.56 -16.75
N LEU A 190 -2.00 13.85 -15.65
CA LEU A 190 -3.08 14.02 -14.67
C LEU A 190 -2.52 14.72 -13.43
N LYS A 191 -2.97 15.94 -13.19
CA LYS A 191 -2.55 16.76 -12.04
C LYS A 191 -3.60 16.73 -10.97
N LEU A 192 -3.17 16.43 -9.75
CA LEU A 192 -4.02 16.25 -8.58
C LEU A 192 -3.47 17.06 -7.42
N GLN A 193 -4.37 17.62 -6.60
CA GLN A 193 -4.04 18.31 -5.36
C GLN A 193 -4.55 17.50 -4.19
N LEU A 194 -3.66 17.19 -3.24
CA LEU A 194 -3.97 16.45 -2.03
C LEU A 194 -4.35 17.41 -0.91
N TYR A 195 -5.49 17.17 -0.28
CA TYR A 195 -5.98 17.85 0.91
C TYR A 195 -6.25 16.84 2.02
N TYR A 196 -6.09 17.28 3.25
CA TYR A 196 -6.40 16.50 4.43
C TYR A 196 -7.11 17.37 5.47
N ASN A 197 -8.34 17.01 5.81
CA ASN A 197 -9.05 17.60 6.94
C ASN A 197 -8.88 16.68 8.15
N PRO A 198 -8.17 17.09 9.19
CA PRO A 198 -7.93 16.26 10.36
C PRO A 198 -9.15 16.07 11.25
N ASN A 199 -10.30 16.72 10.93
CA ASN A 199 -11.50 16.73 11.78
C ASN A 199 -11.17 17.10 13.23
N THR A 200 -10.34 18.14 13.40
CA THR A 200 -9.86 18.56 14.74
C THR A 200 -11.04 18.81 15.65
N PRO A 201 -11.20 18.08 16.76
CA PRO A 201 -12.27 18.33 17.72
C PRO A 201 -11.97 19.59 18.53
N ASP A 202 -13.00 20.16 19.16
CA ASP A 202 -12.84 21.30 20.07
C ASP A 202 -11.92 20.93 21.25
N ASP A 203 -12.05 19.69 21.71
CA ASP A 203 -11.24 19.13 22.81
C ASP A 203 -10.43 17.92 22.31
N TRP A 204 -9.11 18.02 22.32
CA TRP A 204 -8.19 16.95 21.96
C TRP A 204 -7.08 16.79 22.99
N SER A 205 -6.61 15.55 23.16
CA SER A 205 -5.60 15.21 24.17
C SER A 205 -4.19 15.10 23.62
N LYS A 206 -4.04 14.72 22.36
CA LYS A 206 -2.77 14.44 21.71
C LYS A 206 -2.84 14.63 20.20
N THR A 207 -1.76 15.20 19.65
CA THR A 207 -1.50 15.23 18.19
C THR A 207 -0.34 14.32 17.88
N GLN A 208 -0.44 13.57 16.80
CA GLN A 208 0.66 12.77 16.26
C GLN A 208 0.64 12.80 14.74
N THR A 209 1.74 12.40 14.11
CA THR A 209 1.79 12.17 12.67
C THR A 209 1.74 10.67 12.43
N ASP A 210 0.75 10.23 11.71
CA ASP A 210 0.64 8.86 11.23
C ASP A 210 1.03 8.79 9.77
N TYR A 211 1.73 7.74 9.40
CA TYR A 211 2.15 7.47 8.03
C TYR A 211 1.30 6.36 7.48
N GLU A 212 0.56 6.68 6.44
CA GLU A 212 -0.40 5.76 5.85
C GLU A 212 -0.19 5.66 4.34
N THR A 213 -0.63 4.53 3.79
CA THR A 213 -0.77 4.33 2.36
C THR A 213 -2.25 4.36 2.04
N VAL A 214 -2.64 5.26 1.14
CA VAL A 214 -3.98 5.31 0.56
C VAL A 214 -3.90 5.01 -0.92
N SER A 215 -4.90 4.35 -1.45
CA SER A 215 -5.00 4.05 -2.87
C SER A 215 -5.95 5.01 -3.56
N CYS A 216 -5.57 5.49 -4.72
CA CYS A 216 -6.34 6.47 -5.47
C CYS A 216 -6.88 5.81 -6.74
N ASP A 217 -8.21 5.68 -6.83
CA ASP A 217 -8.86 5.22 -8.04
C ASP A 217 -9.07 6.38 -9.01
N ILE A 218 -8.33 6.35 -10.12
CA ILE A 218 -8.42 7.36 -11.18
C ILE A 218 -9.12 6.83 -12.44
N SER A 219 -9.74 5.66 -12.37
CA SER A 219 -10.37 5.01 -13.52
C SER A 219 -11.43 5.89 -14.20
N SER A 220 -12.17 6.68 -13.43
CA SER A 220 -13.18 7.61 -13.93
C SER A 220 -12.60 8.84 -14.64
N LEU A 221 -11.36 9.22 -14.34
CA LEU A 221 -10.71 10.41 -14.90
C LEU A 221 -10.00 10.12 -16.22
N VAL A 222 -9.83 8.85 -16.53
CA VAL A 222 -9.00 8.42 -17.63
C VAL A 222 -9.82 8.28 -18.90
N ASN A 223 -9.69 9.21 -19.80
CA ASN A 223 -10.16 9.02 -21.17
C ASN A 223 -9.08 8.27 -21.97
N LEU A 224 -9.14 6.95 -21.92
CA LEU A 224 -8.16 6.04 -22.55
C LEU A 224 -8.01 6.24 -24.07
N GLN A 225 -9.03 6.79 -24.73
CA GLN A 225 -8.96 7.09 -26.17
C GLN A 225 -8.03 8.28 -26.45
N GLN A 226 -7.88 9.19 -25.49
CA GLN A 226 -7.04 10.36 -25.60
C GLN A 226 -5.61 10.14 -25.09
N TRP A 227 -5.40 9.12 -24.25
CA TRP A 227 -4.06 8.84 -23.73
C TRP A 227 -3.15 8.24 -24.80
N LYS A 228 -1.94 8.72 -24.83
CA LYS A 228 -0.84 8.08 -25.54
C LYS A 228 -0.44 6.78 -24.82
N ASP A 229 0.78 6.34 -25.00
CA ASP A 229 1.30 5.10 -24.43
C ASP A 229 1.42 5.14 -22.90
N SER A 230 1.50 6.33 -22.33
CA SER A 230 1.64 6.52 -20.88
C SER A 230 1.17 7.91 -20.45
N VAL A 231 0.77 8.02 -19.19
CA VAL A 231 0.39 9.26 -18.53
C VAL A 231 1.26 9.48 -17.29
N THR A 232 1.59 10.72 -17.02
CA THR A 232 2.27 11.13 -15.79
C THR A 232 1.23 11.61 -14.78
N ILE A 233 1.12 10.90 -13.66
CA ILE A 233 0.34 11.35 -12.51
C ILE A 233 1.22 12.28 -11.69
N VAL A 234 0.71 13.45 -11.40
CA VAL A 234 1.38 14.46 -10.60
C VAL A 234 0.50 14.79 -9.42
N VAL A 235 0.96 14.51 -8.22
CA VAL A 235 0.26 14.87 -6.99
C VAL A 235 1.03 15.99 -6.30
N LYS A 236 0.32 17.04 -5.92
CA LYS A 236 0.84 18.14 -5.12
C LYS A 236 0.26 18.06 -3.71
N SER A 237 1.08 18.40 -2.72
CA SER A 237 0.64 18.65 -1.35
C SER A 237 1.11 20.07 -0.97
N GLY A 238 0.18 21.00 -0.95
CA GLY A 238 0.51 22.43 -0.85
C GLY A 238 1.27 22.96 -2.07
N ASP A 239 1.99 24.06 -1.86
CA ASP A 239 2.72 24.74 -2.94
C ASP A 239 4.13 24.18 -3.21
N LYS A 240 4.66 23.42 -2.26
CA LYS A 240 6.09 23.04 -2.26
C LYS A 240 6.34 21.57 -2.55
N GLU A 241 5.47 20.69 -2.09
CA GLU A 241 5.66 19.26 -2.27
C GLU A 241 4.95 18.78 -3.54
N LYS A 242 5.71 18.11 -4.40
CA LYS A 242 5.22 17.57 -5.65
C LYS A 242 5.91 16.26 -5.96
N HIS A 243 5.11 15.22 -6.09
CA HIS A 243 5.58 13.91 -6.52
C HIS A 243 4.92 13.50 -7.83
N HIS A 244 5.57 12.62 -8.56
CA HIS A 244 5.04 12.11 -9.81
C HIS A 244 5.37 10.63 -10.00
N THR A 245 4.47 9.94 -10.67
CA THR A 245 4.68 8.58 -11.19
C THR A 245 4.18 8.51 -12.63
N LYS A 246 4.63 7.51 -13.36
CA LYS A 246 4.23 7.29 -14.75
C LYS A 246 3.51 5.96 -14.86
N ILE A 247 2.32 5.98 -15.45
CA ILE A 247 1.52 4.78 -15.66
C ILE A 247 1.48 4.48 -17.16
N SER A 248 1.79 3.27 -17.56
CA SER A 248 1.59 2.85 -18.94
C SER A 248 0.11 2.57 -19.20
N LYS A 249 -0.37 2.88 -20.40
CA LYS A 249 -1.72 2.58 -20.83
C LYS A 249 -2.03 1.08 -20.72
N ASN A 250 -1.06 0.24 -21.03
CA ASN A 250 -1.21 -1.21 -20.97
C ASN A 250 -1.39 -1.71 -19.53
N ASP A 251 -0.67 -1.16 -18.56
CA ASP A 251 -0.79 -1.57 -17.16
C ASP A 251 -2.09 -1.06 -16.55
N PHE A 252 -2.55 0.11 -17.00
CA PHE A 252 -3.84 0.64 -16.62
C PHE A 252 -5.01 -0.20 -17.16
N LEU A 253 -4.89 -0.64 -18.42
CA LEU A 253 -5.95 -1.35 -19.15
C LEU A 253 -5.97 -2.85 -18.94
N LYS A 254 -4.98 -3.45 -18.27
CA LYS A 254 -5.02 -4.92 -18.09
C LYS A 254 -6.35 -5.31 -17.44
N PRO A 255 -7.40 -5.62 -18.23
CA PRO A 255 -8.63 -6.14 -17.67
C PRO A 255 -8.32 -7.48 -17.05
N GLY A 256 -8.97 -7.76 -15.92
CA GLY A 256 -9.14 -9.15 -15.55
C GLY A 256 -9.82 -9.83 -16.72
N LYS A 257 -9.10 -10.61 -17.46
CA LYS A 257 -9.71 -11.55 -18.37
C LYS A 257 -10.25 -12.66 -17.47
N HIS A 258 -11.56 -12.64 -17.31
CA HIS A 258 -12.31 -13.74 -16.71
C HIS A 258 -12.41 -14.87 -17.70
#